data_772625eaa35ab0825fda8bce2a2423d8
#
_entry.id   772625eaa35ab0825fda8bce2a2423d8
#
_cell.length_a   1.000
_cell.length_b   1.000
_cell.length_c   1.000
_cell.angle_alpha   90.00
_cell.angle_beta   90.00
_cell.angle_gamma   90.00
#
_symmetry.space_group_name_H-M   'P 1'
#
loop_
_entity.id
_entity.type
_entity.pdbx_description
1 polymer ?
#
loop_
_entity_poly.entity_id
_entity_poly.type
_entity_poly.pdbx_seq_one_letter_code
_entity_poly.pdbx_strand_id
1 'polypeptide(L)'
;MAGFEAGGRRAEADNDRIRLVLLIGAVVSFGLIGGLSGLVVVSSFVVMLVLHELGHFVVARLSGMQVTEFFIGFGPRLWSVRRGETTYGVKAIPAGAYVRITGMSSLDEVDPAVEHRTYRQQSYPRRMAVALAGSATHFAVALALLFFVYVAVGRPDPTRWVVGQVVSGSAAASIDVRVGDRIVSVAGIETPGFEDFGVIVRGLPGRDVAVVLERDGESSRHTMTVGERLMVDGTVAGFFGVGPDRPMETLGPVGAGVEASARFVDLVGMSVDGLVGFFTPDGLVSFLTGGEESSEGSAPGMSAGGGGSIQVADPGVDPADEDRLLSIYGAARLGSAMLDDGWTTYLWFLILINVFIGVFNLVPLLPLDGGHVAIATYERIRSVGGRRHMADATRLIPLTWAVVTLLVAVAVVALYRDIVDLPDFG
;
A
#
# COMPACT_ATOMS: atom_id res chain seq x y z
N MET A 1 2.13 29.87 48.99
CA MET A 1 1.47 29.07 47.93
C MET A 1 2.17 29.13 46.56
N ALA A 2 2.86 30.23 46.18
CA ALA A 2 3.52 30.32 44.86
C ALA A 2 4.75 29.41 44.66
N GLY A 3 5.42 28.94 45.70
CA GLY A 3 6.61 28.07 45.59
C GLY A 3 6.29 26.60 45.27
N PHE A 4 5.09 26.12 45.63
CA PHE A 4 4.69 24.72 45.40
C PHE A 4 4.26 24.48 43.96
N GLU A 5 3.64 25.48 43.27
CA GLU A 5 3.27 25.41 41.86
C GLU A 5 4.46 25.54 40.90
N ALA A 6 5.53 26.22 41.30
CA ALA A 6 6.74 26.36 40.48
C ALA A 6 7.59 25.11 40.49
N GLY A 7 7.60 24.33 41.60
CA GLY A 7 8.30 23.04 41.69
C GLY A 7 7.62 21.95 40.86
N GLY A 8 6.29 21.89 40.85
CA GLY A 8 5.52 20.93 40.04
C GLY A 8 5.69 21.12 38.53
N ARG A 9 5.68 22.37 38.06
CA ARG A 9 5.90 22.68 36.62
C ARG A 9 7.32 22.40 36.14
N ARG A 10 8.34 22.55 36.99
CA ARG A 10 9.73 22.18 36.64
C ARG A 10 9.93 20.68 36.60
N ALA A 11 9.36 19.92 37.53
CA ALA A 11 9.45 18.47 37.55
C ALA A 11 8.68 17.82 36.34
N GLU A 12 7.55 18.41 35.94
CA GLU A 12 6.85 17.98 34.70
C GLU A 12 7.68 18.29 33.45
N ALA A 13 8.28 19.47 33.34
CA ALA A 13 9.10 19.84 32.19
C ALA A 13 10.38 19.00 32.07
N ASP A 14 11.01 18.62 33.18
CA ASP A 14 12.19 17.73 33.18
C ASP A 14 11.80 16.29 32.80
N ASN A 15 10.65 15.82 33.26
CA ASN A 15 10.11 14.51 32.87
C ASN A 15 9.76 14.45 31.36
N ASP A 16 9.23 15.53 30.81
CA ASP A 16 8.92 15.63 29.38
C ASP A 16 10.19 15.64 28.50
N ARG A 17 11.27 16.28 28.96
CA ARG A 17 12.57 16.26 28.27
C ARG A 17 13.20 14.87 28.26
N ILE A 18 13.19 14.17 29.40
CA ILE A 18 13.70 12.78 29.49
C ILE A 18 12.92 11.86 28.55
N ARG A 19 11.61 11.96 28.52
CA ARG A 19 10.74 11.17 27.64
C ARG A 19 11.01 11.46 26.15
N LEU A 20 11.24 12.75 25.81
CA LEU A 20 11.60 13.13 24.44
C LEU A 20 12.97 12.56 24.04
N VAL A 21 13.97 12.60 24.93
CA VAL A 21 15.28 11.99 24.69
C VAL A 21 15.17 10.48 24.51
N LEU A 22 14.33 9.80 25.31
CA LEU A 22 14.07 8.36 25.16
C LEU A 22 13.40 8.03 23.85
N LEU A 23 12.44 8.86 23.39
CA LEU A 23 11.78 8.68 22.08
C LEU A 23 12.78 8.85 20.93
N ILE A 24 13.58 9.93 20.97
CA ILE A 24 14.63 10.17 19.97
C ILE A 24 15.63 9.01 19.99
N GLY A 25 16.05 8.57 21.18
CA GLY A 25 16.92 7.41 21.35
C GLY A 25 16.33 6.13 20.76
N ALA A 26 15.04 5.87 20.95
CA ALA A 26 14.35 4.72 20.37
C ALA A 26 14.27 4.80 18.82
N VAL A 27 13.95 5.97 18.28
CA VAL A 27 13.90 6.19 16.81
C VAL A 27 15.30 6.04 16.21
N VAL A 28 16.33 6.62 16.85
CA VAL A 28 17.73 6.47 16.40
C VAL A 28 18.19 5.03 16.51
N SER A 29 17.88 4.33 17.61
CA SER A 29 18.22 2.91 17.78
C SER A 29 17.54 2.04 16.72
N PHE A 30 16.29 2.32 16.41
CA PHE A 30 15.56 1.63 15.33
C PHE A 30 16.21 1.89 13.96
N GLY A 31 16.61 3.15 13.68
CA GLY A 31 17.35 3.51 12.47
C GLY A 31 18.74 2.85 12.39
N LEU A 32 19.42 2.66 13.54
CA LEU A 32 20.70 1.95 13.59
C LEU A 32 20.56 0.43 13.37
N ILE A 33 19.44 -0.16 13.79
CA ILE A 33 19.15 -1.60 13.63
C ILE A 33 18.60 -1.89 12.23
N GLY A 34 17.65 -1.08 11.75
CA GLY A 34 16.96 -1.23 10.46
C GLY A 34 17.63 -0.51 9.28
N GLY A 35 18.75 0.17 9.51
CA GLY A 35 19.39 1.01 8.51
C GLY A 35 18.61 2.28 8.16
N LEU A 36 19.12 3.04 7.19
CA LEU A 36 18.49 4.27 6.72
C LEU A 36 17.14 3.97 6.03
N SER A 37 17.07 2.90 5.28
CA SER A 37 15.85 2.46 4.56
C SER A 37 14.72 2.15 5.54
N GLY A 38 14.99 1.42 6.63
CA GLY A 38 14.02 1.15 7.69
C GLY A 38 13.49 2.42 8.36
N LEU A 39 14.39 3.39 8.61
CA LEU A 39 14.00 4.68 9.17
C LEU A 39 13.08 5.48 8.23
N VAL A 40 13.39 5.50 6.93
CA VAL A 40 12.56 6.16 5.91
C VAL A 40 11.18 5.52 5.85
N VAL A 41 11.10 4.19 5.82
CA VAL A 41 9.82 3.46 5.76
C VAL A 41 8.94 3.74 6.97
N VAL A 42 9.50 3.61 8.19
CA VAL A 42 8.73 3.89 9.43
C VAL A 42 8.29 5.34 9.49
N SER A 43 9.16 6.28 9.08
CA SER A 43 8.80 7.69 9.01
C SER A 43 7.66 7.92 8.02
N SER A 44 7.67 7.24 6.86
CA SER A 44 6.59 7.32 5.87
C SER A 44 5.26 6.81 6.44
N PHE A 45 5.27 5.69 7.19
CA PHE A 45 4.06 5.18 7.85
C PHE A 45 3.52 6.18 8.89
N VAL A 46 4.40 6.77 9.70
CA VAL A 46 3.98 7.80 10.66
C VAL A 46 3.38 9.01 9.94
N VAL A 47 4.00 9.47 8.86
CA VAL A 47 3.46 10.58 8.04
C VAL A 47 2.09 10.22 7.47
N MET A 48 1.91 9.01 6.92
CA MET A 48 0.62 8.54 6.39
C MET A 48 -0.47 8.57 7.45
N LEU A 49 -0.19 8.05 8.66
CA LEU A 49 -1.15 8.07 9.76
C LEU A 49 -1.48 9.48 10.23
N VAL A 50 -0.48 10.36 10.31
CA VAL A 50 -0.71 11.79 10.65
C VAL A 50 -1.56 12.48 9.59
N LEU A 51 -1.34 12.21 8.31
CA LEU A 51 -2.14 12.76 7.22
C LEU A 51 -3.58 12.24 7.26
N HIS A 52 -3.79 10.97 7.58
CA HIS A 52 -5.11 10.38 7.80
C HIS A 52 -5.89 11.14 8.89
N GLU A 53 -5.30 11.28 10.07
CA GLU A 53 -5.91 12.00 11.19
C GLU A 53 -6.10 13.50 10.90
N LEU A 54 -5.18 14.08 10.11
CA LEU A 54 -5.30 15.47 9.65
C LEU A 54 -6.53 15.64 8.74
N GLY A 55 -6.86 14.64 7.94
CA GLY A 55 -8.09 14.62 7.14
C GLY A 55 -9.33 14.76 8.03
N HIS A 56 -9.47 13.91 9.04
CA HIS A 56 -10.56 13.99 10.01
C HIS A 56 -10.59 15.34 10.74
N PHE A 57 -9.43 15.81 11.19
CA PHE A 57 -9.28 17.08 11.88
C PHE A 57 -9.79 18.25 11.04
N VAL A 58 -9.29 18.36 9.81
CA VAL A 58 -9.64 19.49 8.91
C VAL A 58 -11.14 19.48 8.59
N VAL A 59 -11.68 18.32 8.20
CA VAL A 59 -13.09 18.21 7.82
C VAL A 59 -14.02 18.42 9.02
N ALA A 60 -13.66 17.92 10.21
CA ALA A 60 -14.44 18.17 11.43
C ALA A 60 -14.48 19.67 11.77
N ARG A 61 -13.32 20.36 11.69
CA ARG A 61 -13.25 21.81 11.92
C ARG A 61 -14.05 22.61 10.90
N LEU A 62 -13.94 22.28 9.63
CA LEU A 62 -14.70 22.91 8.54
C LEU A 62 -16.21 22.66 8.70
N SER A 63 -16.58 21.52 9.26
CA SER A 63 -17.98 21.18 9.57
C SER A 63 -18.52 21.85 10.84
N GLY A 64 -17.71 22.64 11.56
CA GLY A 64 -18.10 23.34 12.79
C GLY A 64 -18.10 22.46 14.03
N MET A 65 -17.54 21.27 13.97
CA MET A 65 -17.41 20.36 15.12
C MET A 65 -16.30 20.82 16.06
N GLN A 66 -16.45 20.50 17.33
CA GLN A 66 -15.40 20.73 18.31
C GLN A 66 -14.38 19.60 18.27
N VAL A 67 -13.10 19.96 18.10
CA VAL A 67 -11.98 19.05 18.16
C VAL A 67 -11.11 19.44 19.36
N THR A 68 -11.00 18.54 20.32
CA THR A 68 -10.32 18.79 21.59
C THR A 68 -8.87 18.37 21.60
N GLU A 69 -8.52 17.29 20.87
CA GLU A 69 -7.16 16.75 20.85
C GLU A 69 -6.74 16.35 19.43
N PHE A 70 -5.47 16.57 19.14
CA PHE A 70 -4.77 16.03 17.98
C PHE A 70 -3.37 15.57 18.45
N PHE A 71 -3.15 14.27 18.52
CA PHE A 71 -1.91 13.73 19.05
C PHE A 71 -1.29 12.71 18.09
N ILE A 72 0.04 12.75 18.01
CA ILE A 72 0.85 11.70 17.39
C ILE A 72 1.27 10.75 18.51
N GLY A 73 0.98 9.45 18.34
CA GLY A 73 1.28 8.41 19.31
C GLY A 73 0.21 8.18 20.38
N PHE A 74 0.46 7.18 21.21
CA PHE A 74 -0.39 6.76 22.33
C PHE A 74 0.39 6.73 23.65
N GLY A 75 -0.30 6.49 24.76
CA GLY A 75 0.31 6.40 26.09
C GLY A 75 0.60 7.75 26.74
N PRO A 76 1.66 7.84 27.56
CA PRO A 76 1.99 9.07 28.31
C PRO A 76 2.34 10.22 27.36
N ARG A 77 1.86 11.42 27.70
CA ARG A 77 2.13 12.65 26.95
C ARG A 77 3.60 13.06 27.13
N LEU A 78 4.32 13.25 26.01
CA LEU A 78 5.68 13.76 26.00
C LEU A 78 5.72 15.27 25.92
N TRP A 79 4.93 15.84 25.00
CA TRP A 79 4.87 17.26 24.76
C TRP A 79 3.47 17.63 24.24
N SER A 80 2.98 18.80 24.61
CA SER A 80 1.76 19.33 24.04
C SER A 80 1.70 20.85 24.09
N VAL A 81 0.96 21.42 23.15
CA VAL A 81 0.62 22.84 23.09
C VAL A 81 -0.87 22.99 22.83
N ARG A 82 -1.52 23.88 23.57
CA ARG A 82 -2.93 24.22 23.34
C ARG A 82 -3.02 25.45 22.45
N ARG A 83 -3.77 25.32 21.35
CA ARG A 83 -4.11 26.44 20.47
C ARG A 83 -5.62 26.48 20.29
N GLY A 84 -6.26 27.55 20.79
CA GLY A 84 -7.69 27.65 20.84
C GLY A 84 -8.33 26.55 21.70
N GLU A 85 -9.21 25.78 21.12
CA GLU A 85 -9.92 24.69 21.80
C GLU A 85 -9.21 23.33 21.65
N THR A 86 -8.20 23.22 20.77
CA THR A 86 -7.50 21.97 20.48
C THR A 86 -6.13 21.91 21.18
N THR A 87 -5.84 20.77 21.80
CA THR A 87 -4.51 20.42 22.32
C THR A 87 -3.80 19.57 21.31
N TYR A 88 -2.64 20.02 20.82
CA TYR A 88 -1.76 19.31 19.91
C TYR A 88 -0.59 18.76 20.68
N GLY A 89 -0.11 17.56 20.32
CA GLY A 89 1.05 17.02 21.02
C GLY A 89 1.55 15.69 20.48
N VAL A 90 2.57 15.18 21.20
CA VAL A 90 3.21 13.89 20.92
C VAL A 90 3.17 13.04 22.19
N LYS A 91 2.90 11.75 22.03
CA LYS A 91 2.89 10.74 23.09
C LYS A 91 4.01 9.74 22.92
N ALA A 92 4.28 8.96 23.96
CA ALA A 92 5.49 8.14 24.07
C ALA A 92 5.55 6.93 23.12
N ILE A 93 4.41 6.40 22.70
CA ILE A 93 4.35 5.21 21.84
C ILE A 93 4.00 5.67 20.42
N PRO A 94 4.94 5.70 19.46
CA PRO A 94 4.71 6.23 18.11
C PRO A 94 3.95 5.23 17.20
N ALA A 95 2.99 4.50 17.76
CA ALA A 95 2.23 3.47 17.07
C ALA A 95 0.95 4.02 16.40
N GLY A 96 0.95 5.29 15.95
CA GLY A 96 -0.20 5.89 15.30
C GLY A 96 -0.37 7.37 15.61
N ALA A 97 -1.56 7.89 15.31
CA ALA A 97 -2.02 9.21 15.66
C ALA A 97 -3.49 9.13 16.03
N TYR A 98 -4.07 10.16 16.62
CA TYR A 98 -5.51 10.25 16.81
C TYR A 98 -6.00 11.70 16.88
N VAL A 99 -7.25 11.88 16.48
CA VAL A 99 -8.01 13.10 16.63
C VAL A 99 -9.22 12.85 17.52
N ARG A 100 -9.45 13.69 18.53
CA ARG A 100 -10.62 13.59 19.40
C ARG A 100 -11.68 14.61 19.00
N ILE A 101 -12.69 14.12 18.30
CA ILE A 101 -13.88 14.89 17.88
C ILE A 101 -14.95 14.66 18.94
N THR A 102 -15.44 15.75 19.58
CA THR A 102 -16.42 15.69 20.66
C THR A 102 -17.71 15.02 20.19
N GLY A 103 -18.19 14.03 20.95
CA GLY A 103 -19.42 13.29 20.66
C GLY A 103 -19.36 12.37 19.44
N MET A 104 -18.18 11.95 19.01
CA MET A 104 -18.01 10.89 18.00
C MET A 104 -18.33 9.52 18.63
N SER A 105 -17.95 9.31 19.88
CA SER A 105 -18.46 8.21 20.68
C SER A 105 -19.77 8.62 21.37
N SER A 106 -20.76 7.72 21.38
CA SER A 106 -22.01 7.95 22.13
C SER A 106 -21.81 7.88 23.65
N LEU A 107 -20.64 7.36 24.09
CA LEU A 107 -20.25 7.28 25.49
C LEU A 107 -19.59 8.58 26.00
N ASP A 108 -19.35 9.55 25.10
CA ASP A 108 -18.74 10.81 25.50
C ASP A 108 -19.75 11.62 26.35
N GLU A 109 -19.37 11.92 27.60
CA GLU A 109 -20.04 12.95 28.39
C GLU A 109 -19.65 14.31 27.85
N VAL A 110 -20.63 15.07 27.40
CA VAL A 110 -20.42 16.37 26.75
C VAL A 110 -21.13 17.46 27.52
N ASP A 111 -20.44 18.60 27.74
CA ASP A 111 -21.03 19.78 28.30
C ASP A 111 -22.20 20.23 27.42
N PRO A 112 -23.41 20.44 27.99
CA PRO A 112 -24.59 20.94 27.25
C PRO A 112 -24.32 22.21 26.45
N ALA A 113 -23.41 23.06 26.89
CA ALA A 113 -23.05 24.29 26.18
C ALA A 113 -22.42 24.05 24.81
N VAL A 114 -21.70 22.91 24.62
CA VAL A 114 -21.03 22.57 23.37
C VAL A 114 -21.70 21.42 22.61
N GLU A 115 -22.82 20.88 23.13
CA GLU A 115 -23.55 19.77 22.51
C GLU A 115 -23.88 20.01 21.04
N HIS A 116 -24.25 21.24 20.69
CA HIS A 116 -24.56 21.63 19.31
C HIS A 116 -23.38 21.52 18.33
N ARG A 117 -22.16 21.43 18.84
CA ARG A 117 -20.91 21.27 18.08
C ARG A 117 -20.37 19.84 18.09
N THR A 118 -21.14 18.89 18.63
CA THR A 118 -20.73 17.48 18.65
C THR A 118 -20.92 16.83 17.28
N TYR A 119 -20.15 15.76 16.99
CA TYR A 119 -20.31 14.93 15.79
C TYR A 119 -21.75 14.40 15.69
N ARG A 120 -22.30 13.87 16.80
CA ARG A 120 -23.64 13.29 16.84
C ARG A 120 -24.76 14.29 16.53
N GLN A 121 -24.54 15.60 16.73
CA GLN A 121 -25.53 16.64 16.44
C GLN A 121 -25.47 17.18 15.02
N GLN A 122 -24.40 16.87 14.28
CA GLN A 122 -24.26 17.33 12.90
C GLN A 122 -25.22 16.62 11.93
N SER A 123 -25.43 17.27 10.79
CA SER A 123 -26.22 16.69 9.70
C SER A 123 -25.52 15.47 9.11
N TYR A 124 -26.30 14.55 8.52
CA TYR A 124 -25.77 13.34 7.88
C TYR A 124 -24.60 13.60 6.91
N PRO A 125 -24.68 14.57 5.95
CA PRO A 125 -23.56 14.82 5.03
C PRO A 125 -22.26 15.24 5.74
N ARG A 126 -22.35 16.05 6.81
CA ARG A 126 -21.16 16.47 7.57
C ARG A 126 -20.54 15.32 8.34
N ARG A 127 -21.35 14.45 8.91
CA ARG A 127 -20.89 13.24 9.59
C ARG A 127 -20.20 12.29 8.62
N MET A 128 -20.81 12.09 7.44
CA MET A 128 -20.23 11.29 6.36
C MET A 128 -18.88 11.87 5.88
N ALA A 129 -18.83 13.19 5.65
CA ALA A 129 -17.61 13.84 5.23
C ALA A 129 -16.46 13.64 6.23
N VAL A 130 -16.75 13.72 7.53
CA VAL A 130 -15.74 13.46 8.57
C VAL A 130 -15.34 11.99 8.60
N ALA A 131 -16.30 11.07 8.57
CA ALA A 131 -16.02 9.63 8.63
C ALA A 131 -15.21 9.12 7.41
N LEU A 132 -15.40 9.74 6.23
CA LEU A 132 -14.68 9.37 5.01
C LEU A 132 -13.34 10.11 4.86
N ALA A 133 -13.08 11.15 5.69
CA ALA A 133 -11.96 12.06 5.48
C ALA A 133 -10.59 11.38 5.58
N GLY A 134 -10.42 10.43 6.50
CA GLY A 134 -9.20 9.67 6.67
C GLY A 134 -8.87 8.84 5.42
N SER A 135 -9.81 8.01 4.97
CA SER A 135 -9.67 7.22 3.74
C SER A 135 -9.47 8.10 2.50
N ALA A 136 -10.21 9.21 2.40
CA ALA A 136 -10.05 10.17 1.30
C ALA A 136 -8.65 10.79 1.26
N THR A 137 -8.01 10.98 2.40
CA THR A 137 -6.62 11.47 2.47
C THR A 137 -5.65 10.42 1.91
N HIS A 138 -5.80 9.15 2.27
CA HIS A 138 -5.00 8.07 1.69
C HIS A 138 -5.16 7.99 0.16
N PHE A 139 -6.39 8.08 -0.33
CA PHE A 139 -6.67 8.07 -1.76
C PHE A 139 -6.08 9.29 -2.49
N ALA A 140 -6.14 10.47 -1.87
CA ALA A 140 -5.53 11.68 -2.43
C ALA A 140 -3.99 11.55 -2.49
N VAL A 141 -3.36 10.98 -1.47
CA VAL A 141 -1.90 10.71 -1.46
C VAL A 141 -1.55 9.69 -2.55
N ALA A 142 -2.29 8.57 -2.67
CA ALA A 142 -2.06 7.57 -3.70
C ALA A 142 -2.18 8.15 -5.11
N LEU A 143 -3.23 8.94 -5.38
CA LEU A 143 -3.41 9.63 -6.66
C LEU A 143 -2.28 10.63 -6.96
N ALA A 144 -1.85 11.40 -5.95
CA ALA A 144 -0.75 12.35 -6.11
C ALA A 144 0.57 11.64 -6.43
N LEU A 145 0.85 10.52 -5.75
CA LEU A 145 2.03 9.70 -6.00
C LEU A 145 1.99 9.04 -7.39
N LEU A 146 0.84 8.47 -7.79
CA LEU A 146 0.63 7.91 -9.14
C LEU A 146 0.87 8.97 -10.22
N PHE A 147 0.27 10.15 -10.05
CA PHE A 147 0.47 11.26 -10.96
C PHE A 147 1.96 11.64 -11.07
N PHE A 148 2.64 11.76 -9.92
CA PHE A 148 4.08 12.06 -9.89
C PHE A 148 4.91 10.99 -10.61
N VAL A 149 4.63 9.69 -10.36
CA VAL A 149 5.33 8.59 -11.02
C VAL A 149 5.15 8.67 -12.54
N TYR A 150 3.93 8.87 -13.04
CA TYR A 150 3.69 8.92 -14.48
C TYR A 150 4.27 10.15 -15.18
N VAL A 151 4.40 11.28 -14.48
CA VAL A 151 5.06 12.48 -15.02
C VAL A 151 6.58 12.36 -14.97
N ALA A 152 7.15 11.87 -13.86
CA ALA A 152 8.59 11.90 -13.61
C ALA A 152 9.32 10.65 -14.10
N VAL A 153 8.69 9.47 -13.95
CA VAL A 153 9.28 8.18 -14.31
C VAL A 153 8.66 7.66 -15.61
N GLY A 154 7.34 7.79 -15.75
CA GLY A 154 6.59 7.28 -16.89
C GLY A 154 5.91 5.95 -16.62
N ARG A 155 5.48 5.30 -17.70
CA ARG A 155 4.94 3.94 -17.72
C ARG A 155 5.70 3.10 -18.74
N PRO A 156 5.70 1.77 -18.61
CA PRO A 156 6.17 0.89 -19.68
C PRO A 156 5.35 1.12 -20.95
N ASP A 157 6.02 1.39 -22.08
CA ASP A 157 5.36 1.55 -23.38
C ASP A 157 4.68 0.22 -23.79
N PRO A 158 3.36 0.15 -23.90
CA PRO A 158 2.66 -1.09 -24.21
C PRO A 158 2.89 -1.55 -25.65
N THR A 159 3.36 -0.64 -26.52
CA THR A 159 3.51 -0.88 -27.96
C THR A 159 4.93 -1.26 -28.36
N ARG A 160 5.89 -1.09 -27.47
CA ARG A 160 7.31 -1.35 -27.72
C ARG A 160 7.89 -2.25 -26.65
N TRP A 161 8.72 -3.19 -27.10
CA TRP A 161 9.54 -4.00 -26.22
C TRP A 161 11.00 -3.96 -26.69
N VAL A 162 11.90 -4.11 -25.77
CA VAL A 162 13.35 -4.20 -26.00
C VAL A 162 13.89 -5.39 -25.23
N VAL A 163 15.11 -5.78 -25.51
CA VAL A 163 15.81 -6.83 -24.78
C VAL A 163 16.19 -6.28 -23.40
N GLY A 164 15.66 -6.85 -22.33
CA GLY A 164 16.01 -6.53 -20.95
C GLY A 164 17.06 -7.45 -20.37
N GLN A 165 17.14 -8.69 -20.88
CA GLN A 165 18.09 -9.68 -20.41
C GLN A 165 18.56 -10.56 -21.56
N VAL A 166 19.83 -10.94 -21.52
CA VAL A 166 20.43 -11.91 -22.47
C VAL A 166 21.02 -13.06 -21.67
N VAL A 167 20.58 -14.28 -21.98
CA VAL A 167 21.09 -15.50 -21.34
C VAL A 167 22.49 -15.83 -21.93
N SER A 168 23.45 -15.97 -21.06
CA SER A 168 24.84 -16.33 -21.49
C SER A 168 24.87 -17.65 -22.23
N GLY A 169 25.61 -17.70 -23.35
CA GLY A 169 25.73 -18.90 -24.20
C GLY A 169 24.48 -19.20 -25.03
N SER A 170 23.47 -18.32 -25.03
CA SER A 170 22.28 -18.47 -25.87
C SER A 170 22.53 -18.08 -27.34
N ALA A 171 21.56 -18.37 -28.16
CA ALA A 171 21.53 -17.96 -29.56
C ALA A 171 21.62 -16.42 -29.70
N ALA A 172 20.95 -15.66 -28.84
CA ALA A 172 21.07 -14.22 -28.78
C ALA A 172 22.48 -13.73 -28.48
N ALA A 173 23.16 -14.36 -27.51
CA ALA A 173 24.53 -14.01 -27.18
C ALA A 173 25.51 -14.25 -28.34
N SER A 174 25.25 -15.25 -29.22
CA SER A 174 26.13 -15.59 -30.37
C SER A 174 26.17 -14.50 -31.44
N ILE A 175 25.15 -13.61 -31.50
CA ILE A 175 25.07 -12.50 -32.44
C ILE A 175 25.21 -11.12 -31.76
N ASP A 176 25.78 -11.08 -30.55
CA ASP A 176 26.01 -9.86 -29.75
C ASP A 176 24.73 -9.04 -29.48
N VAL A 177 23.60 -9.71 -29.21
CA VAL A 177 22.41 -9.04 -28.71
C VAL A 177 22.72 -8.45 -27.33
N ARG A 178 22.31 -7.20 -27.10
CA ARG A 178 22.53 -6.48 -25.83
C ARG A 178 21.23 -6.00 -25.22
N VAL A 179 21.28 -5.73 -23.94
CA VAL A 179 20.20 -5.05 -23.24
C VAL A 179 19.94 -3.70 -23.90
N GLY A 180 18.66 -3.38 -24.15
CA GLY A 180 18.24 -2.18 -24.90
C GLY A 180 18.03 -2.39 -26.40
N ASP A 181 18.50 -3.49 -26.99
CA ASP A 181 18.25 -3.81 -28.38
C ASP A 181 16.76 -4.08 -28.63
N ARG A 182 16.27 -3.71 -29.80
CA ARG A 182 14.95 -4.11 -30.28
C ARG A 182 15.08 -5.18 -31.35
N ILE A 183 14.38 -6.30 -31.18
CA ILE A 183 14.26 -7.31 -32.23
C ILE A 183 13.05 -6.93 -33.09
N VAL A 184 13.32 -6.49 -34.31
CA VAL A 184 12.29 -5.98 -35.21
C VAL A 184 11.62 -7.11 -35.97
N SER A 185 12.39 -8.12 -36.40
CA SER A 185 11.86 -9.30 -37.10
C SER A 185 12.72 -10.54 -36.89
N VAL A 186 12.08 -11.70 -36.95
CA VAL A 186 12.71 -13.04 -36.93
C VAL A 186 12.18 -13.84 -38.13
N ALA A 187 13.07 -14.45 -38.88
CA ALA A 187 12.72 -15.20 -40.11
C ALA A 187 11.88 -14.39 -41.11
N GLY A 188 12.01 -13.06 -41.14
CA GLY A 188 11.25 -12.17 -41.99
C GLY A 188 9.84 -11.81 -41.49
N ILE A 189 9.45 -12.29 -40.31
CA ILE A 189 8.18 -11.98 -39.65
C ILE A 189 8.44 -10.88 -38.61
N GLU A 190 7.67 -9.80 -38.65
CA GLU A 190 7.76 -8.71 -37.67
C GLU A 190 7.38 -9.18 -36.27
N THR A 191 8.05 -8.62 -35.27
CA THR A 191 7.85 -8.94 -33.83
C THR A 191 7.43 -7.69 -33.06
N PRO A 192 6.19 -7.17 -33.28
CA PRO A 192 5.72 -5.97 -32.62
C PRO A 192 5.65 -6.15 -31.09
N GLY A 193 5.26 -7.34 -30.61
CA GLY A 193 5.21 -7.73 -29.21
C GLY A 193 6.16 -8.86 -28.85
N PHE A 194 6.51 -8.96 -27.55
CA PHE A 194 7.34 -10.06 -27.08
C PHE A 194 6.62 -11.41 -27.18
N GLU A 195 5.30 -11.43 -27.07
CA GLU A 195 4.51 -12.65 -27.27
C GLU A 195 4.60 -13.15 -28.70
N ASP A 196 4.47 -12.26 -29.71
CA ASP A 196 4.63 -12.57 -31.13
C ASP A 196 6.01 -13.15 -31.39
N PHE A 197 7.05 -12.46 -30.86
CA PHE A 197 8.42 -12.96 -30.90
C PHE A 197 8.55 -14.38 -30.32
N GLY A 198 7.96 -14.60 -29.13
CA GLY A 198 8.02 -15.91 -28.47
C GLY A 198 7.31 -17.02 -29.26
N VAL A 199 6.18 -16.74 -29.89
CA VAL A 199 5.45 -17.70 -30.74
C VAL A 199 6.30 -18.08 -31.97
N ILE A 200 6.88 -17.09 -32.66
CA ILE A 200 7.73 -17.31 -33.83
C ILE A 200 8.94 -18.15 -33.46
N VAL A 201 9.67 -17.76 -32.41
CA VAL A 201 10.90 -18.44 -31.99
C VAL A 201 10.62 -19.88 -31.56
N ARG A 202 9.58 -20.14 -30.75
CA ARG A 202 9.20 -21.49 -30.31
C ARG A 202 8.93 -22.44 -31.48
N GLY A 203 8.44 -21.93 -32.60
CA GLY A 203 8.17 -22.70 -33.79
C GLY A 203 9.40 -23.01 -34.69
N LEU A 204 10.59 -22.56 -34.32
CA LEU A 204 11.79 -22.64 -35.17
C LEU A 204 12.97 -23.32 -34.48
N PRO A 205 12.83 -24.44 -33.74
CA PRO A 205 13.95 -25.10 -33.08
C PRO A 205 15.00 -25.53 -34.09
N GLY A 206 16.29 -25.27 -33.80
CA GLY A 206 17.45 -25.67 -34.59
C GLY A 206 17.52 -25.05 -35.99
N ARG A 207 16.67 -24.12 -36.36
CA ARG A 207 16.66 -23.49 -37.68
C ARG A 207 17.60 -22.30 -37.77
N ASP A 208 18.26 -22.16 -38.92
CA ASP A 208 18.98 -20.93 -39.26
C ASP A 208 17.98 -19.87 -39.72
N VAL A 209 17.98 -18.74 -39.04
CA VAL A 209 17.05 -17.62 -39.29
C VAL A 209 17.77 -16.29 -39.41
N ALA A 210 17.24 -15.41 -40.23
CA ALA A 210 17.64 -14.00 -40.23
C ALA A 210 16.90 -13.24 -39.14
N VAL A 211 17.64 -12.49 -38.34
CA VAL A 211 17.13 -11.62 -37.28
C VAL A 211 17.51 -10.18 -37.60
N VAL A 212 16.55 -9.27 -37.53
CA VAL A 212 16.82 -7.82 -37.65
C VAL A 212 16.78 -7.20 -36.26
N LEU A 213 17.91 -6.63 -35.87
CA LEU A 213 18.08 -5.90 -34.62
C LEU A 213 18.12 -4.40 -34.89
N GLU A 214 17.48 -3.61 -34.03
CA GLU A 214 17.61 -2.14 -34.00
C GLU A 214 18.32 -1.77 -32.69
N ARG A 215 19.45 -1.07 -32.83
CA ARG A 215 20.28 -0.52 -31.74
C ARG A 215 20.56 0.94 -32.04
N ASP A 216 20.25 1.84 -31.12
CA ASP A 216 20.46 3.30 -31.26
C ASP A 216 19.86 3.89 -32.56
N GLY A 217 18.75 3.30 -33.05
CA GLY A 217 18.08 3.70 -34.27
C GLY A 217 18.68 3.13 -35.57
N GLU A 218 19.76 2.34 -35.49
CA GLU A 218 20.35 1.66 -36.63
C GLU A 218 19.90 0.19 -36.70
N SER A 219 19.41 -0.24 -37.85
CA SER A 219 18.99 -1.62 -38.07
C SER A 219 20.12 -2.45 -38.65
N SER A 220 20.40 -3.58 -38.05
CA SER A 220 21.39 -4.57 -38.48
C SER A 220 20.74 -5.93 -38.70
N ARG A 221 21.21 -6.68 -39.72
CA ARG A 221 20.72 -8.04 -40.02
C ARG A 221 21.77 -9.05 -39.65
N HIS A 222 21.36 -10.02 -38.84
CA HIS A 222 22.22 -11.14 -38.41
C HIS A 222 21.58 -12.47 -38.83
N THR A 223 22.41 -13.48 -39.07
CA THR A 223 21.94 -14.85 -39.28
C THR A 223 22.43 -15.70 -38.11
N MET A 224 21.54 -16.48 -37.54
CA MET A 224 21.85 -17.34 -36.38
C MET A 224 21.03 -18.61 -36.38
N THR A 225 21.48 -19.61 -35.67
CA THR A 225 20.70 -20.82 -35.42
C THR A 225 19.91 -20.66 -34.12
N VAL A 226 18.60 -20.83 -34.17
CA VAL A 226 17.75 -20.82 -32.98
C VAL A 226 18.10 -22.00 -32.09
N GLY A 227 18.37 -21.73 -30.82
CA GLY A 227 18.64 -22.78 -29.84
C GLY A 227 17.42 -23.69 -29.63
N GLU A 228 17.65 -24.83 -29.00
CA GLU A 228 16.63 -25.81 -28.67
C GLU A 228 16.45 -25.90 -27.16
N ARG A 229 15.19 -25.99 -26.71
CA ARG A 229 14.82 -26.22 -25.30
C ARG A 229 13.82 -27.36 -25.20
N LEU A 230 14.14 -28.36 -24.38
CA LEU A 230 13.20 -29.44 -24.06
C LEU A 230 12.16 -28.87 -23.06
N MET A 231 10.88 -28.96 -23.43
CA MET A 231 9.77 -28.55 -22.59
C MET A 231 9.35 -29.68 -21.66
N VAL A 232 8.56 -29.34 -20.62
CA VAL A 232 8.09 -30.29 -19.60
C VAL A 232 7.22 -31.42 -20.20
N ASP A 233 6.52 -31.12 -21.30
CA ASP A 233 5.70 -32.09 -22.06
C ASP A 233 6.51 -33.00 -23.02
N GLY A 234 7.86 -32.89 -23.01
CA GLY A 234 8.75 -33.63 -23.88
C GLY A 234 8.87 -33.06 -25.29
N THR A 235 8.22 -31.97 -25.63
CA THR A 235 8.37 -31.32 -26.95
C THR A 235 9.68 -30.48 -26.98
N VAL A 236 10.26 -30.32 -28.19
CA VAL A 236 11.40 -29.42 -28.40
C VAL A 236 10.87 -28.09 -28.97
N ALA A 237 11.14 -27.02 -28.26
CA ALA A 237 10.79 -25.66 -28.68
C ALA A 237 12.07 -24.85 -28.99
N GLY A 238 11.94 -23.89 -29.90
CA GLY A 238 13.00 -22.93 -30.17
C GLY A 238 13.27 -22.03 -28.96
N PHE A 239 14.52 -21.74 -28.71
CA PHE A 239 14.98 -20.89 -27.63
C PHE A 239 15.96 -19.83 -28.13
N PHE A 240 15.65 -18.56 -27.94
CA PHE A 240 16.49 -17.44 -28.34
C PHE A 240 17.43 -16.96 -27.22
N GLY A 241 16.92 -16.94 -26.01
CA GLY A 241 17.68 -16.57 -24.80
C GLY A 241 17.68 -15.07 -24.51
N VAL A 242 16.54 -14.39 -24.74
CA VAL A 242 16.30 -13.01 -24.30
C VAL A 242 15.09 -12.94 -23.41
N GLY A 243 15.13 -12.01 -22.44
CA GLY A 243 13.97 -11.57 -21.66
C GLY A 243 13.52 -10.18 -22.15
N PRO A 244 12.21 -9.88 -22.05
CA PRO A 244 11.70 -8.58 -22.44
C PRO A 244 11.98 -7.51 -21.40
N ASP A 245 12.13 -6.30 -21.86
CA ASP A 245 11.95 -5.07 -21.10
C ASP A 245 11.07 -4.12 -21.93
N ARG A 246 10.50 -3.11 -21.27
CA ARG A 246 9.68 -2.10 -21.93
C ARG A 246 10.28 -0.72 -21.67
N PRO A 247 10.63 0.04 -22.71
CA PRO A 247 11.15 1.39 -22.52
C PRO A 247 10.10 2.23 -21.78
N MET A 248 10.55 3.02 -20.83
CA MET A 248 9.67 3.89 -20.07
C MET A 248 9.27 5.11 -20.89
N GLU A 249 7.98 5.38 -20.98
CA GLU A 249 7.41 6.55 -21.63
C GLU A 249 6.88 7.51 -20.57
N THR A 250 7.43 8.72 -20.46
CA THR A 250 6.89 9.76 -19.59
C THR A 250 5.65 10.38 -20.20
N LEU A 251 4.62 10.58 -19.39
CA LEU A 251 3.36 11.14 -19.84
C LEU A 251 3.31 12.65 -19.58
N GLY A 252 2.72 13.41 -20.51
CA GLY A 252 2.37 14.79 -20.22
C GLY A 252 1.32 14.86 -19.08
N PRO A 253 1.15 16.04 -18.41
CA PRO A 253 0.30 16.16 -17.23
C PRO A 253 -1.14 15.64 -17.40
N VAL A 254 -1.74 15.86 -18.58
CA VAL A 254 -3.10 15.38 -18.86
C VAL A 254 -3.12 13.84 -18.98
N GLY A 255 -2.18 13.27 -19.74
CA GLY A 255 -2.05 11.81 -19.87
C GLY A 255 -1.74 11.13 -18.53
N ALA A 256 -0.83 11.72 -17.73
CA ALA A 256 -0.51 11.24 -16.39
C ALA A 256 -1.74 11.27 -15.46
N GLY A 257 -2.57 12.31 -15.53
CA GLY A 257 -3.80 12.40 -14.73
C GLY A 257 -4.82 11.32 -15.12
N VAL A 258 -5.00 11.05 -16.41
CA VAL A 258 -5.89 9.99 -16.90
C VAL A 258 -5.39 8.62 -16.47
N GLU A 259 -4.10 8.33 -16.71
CA GLU A 259 -3.48 7.03 -16.35
C GLU A 259 -3.49 6.80 -14.84
N ALA A 260 -3.13 7.83 -14.04
CA ALA A 260 -3.17 7.75 -12.58
C ALA A 260 -4.58 7.43 -12.08
N SER A 261 -5.62 8.05 -12.67
CA SER A 261 -7.01 7.80 -12.29
C SER A 261 -7.46 6.39 -12.66
N ALA A 262 -7.12 5.91 -13.85
CA ALA A 262 -7.43 4.56 -14.29
C ALA A 262 -6.74 3.53 -13.38
N ARG A 263 -5.44 3.67 -13.18
CA ARG A 263 -4.67 2.77 -12.31
C ARG A 263 -5.14 2.79 -10.86
N PHE A 264 -5.52 3.96 -10.35
CA PHE A 264 -6.10 4.08 -9.00
C PHE A 264 -7.38 3.26 -8.86
N VAL A 265 -8.29 3.30 -9.84
CA VAL A 265 -9.53 2.51 -9.84
C VAL A 265 -9.22 1.02 -9.84
N ASP A 266 -8.26 0.58 -10.67
CA ASP A 266 -7.83 -0.82 -10.71
C ASP A 266 -7.27 -1.27 -9.34
N LEU A 267 -6.39 -0.46 -8.72
CA LEU A 267 -5.80 -0.76 -7.42
C LEU A 267 -6.85 -0.82 -6.30
N VAL A 268 -7.87 0.06 -6.35
CA VAL A 268 -8.99 0.00 -5.40
C VAL A 268 -9.79 -1.28 -5.61
N GLY A 269 -10.08 -1.66 -6.87
CA GLY A 269 -10.76 -2.92 -7.19
C GLY A 269 -10.01 -4.14 -6.64
N MET A 270 -8.72 -4.24 -6.96
CA MET A 270 -7.84 -5.31 -6.46
C MET A 270 -7.79 -5.35 -4.92
N SER A 271 -7.73 -4.19 -4.26
CA SER A 271 -7.72 -4.12 -2.79
C SER A 271 -9.04 -4.58 -2.18
N VAL A 272 -10.18 -4.27 -2.81
CA VAL A 272 -11.51 -4.74 -2.38
C VAL A 272 -11.61 -6.24 -2.57
N ASP A 273 -11.23 -6.77 -3.73
CA ASP A 273 -11.30 -8.20 -4.05
C ASP A 273 -10.41 -9.02 -3.11
N GLY A 274 -9.18 -8.58 -2.86
CA GLY A 274 -8.27 -9.20 -1.90
C GLY A 274 -8.82 -9.17 -0.47
N LEU A 275 -9.41 -8.05 -0.05
CA LEU A 275 -10.02 -7.94 1.27
C LEU A 275 -11.25 -8.85 1.43
N VAL A 276 -12.11 -8.91 0.42
CA VAL A 276 -13.28 -9.81 0.41
C VAL A 276 -12.81 -11.27 0.42
N GLY A 277 -11.83 -11.62 -0.42
CA GLY A 277 -11.25 -12.96 -0.47
C GLY A 277 -10.67 -13.39 0.89
N PHE A 278 -9.93 -12.50 1.55
CA PHE A 278 -9.37 -12.76 2.88
C PHE A 278 -10.43 -13.07 3.94
N PHE A 279 -11.56 -12.37 3.97
CA PHE A 279 -12.63 -12.60 4.93
C PHE A 279 -13.58 -13.75 4.57
N THR A 280 -13.31 -14.50 3.50
CA THR A 280 -14.00 -15.77 3.26
C THR A 280 -13.53 -16.86 4.24
N PRO A 281 -14.34 -17.88 4.53
CA PRO A 281 -13.90 -19.01 5.36
C PRO A 281 -12.61 -19.66 4.84
N ASP A 282 -12.50 -19.83 3.53
CA ASP A 282 -11.34 -20.44 2.89
C ASP A 282 -10.10 -19.54 2.99
N GLY A 283 -10.25 -18.22 2.78
CA GLY A 283 -9.17 -17.25 2.95
C GLY A 283 -8.63 -17.19 4.38
N LEU A 284 -9.53 -17.22 5.38
CA LEU A 284 -9.13 -17.26 6.79
C LEU A 284 -8.44 -18.58 7.16
N VAL A 285 -8.94 -19.71 6.66
CA VAL A 285 -8.32 -21.02 6.89
C VAL A 285 -6.94 -21.06 6.23
N SER A 286 -6.83 -20.69 4.97
CA SER A 286 -5.54 -20.61 4.25
C SER A 286 -4.55 -19.72 4.98
N PHE A 287 -4.98 -18.54 5.45
CA PHE A 287 -4.13 -17.67 6.26
C PHE A 287 -3.66 -18.35 7.57
N LEU A 288 -4.52 -19.08 8.27
CA LEU A 288 -4.18 -19.72 9.55
C LEU A 288 -3.31 -20.97 9.37
N THR A 289 -3.49 -21.75 8.30
CA THR A 289 -2.79 -23.02 8.05
C THR A 289 -1.49 -22.86 7.26
N GLY A 290 -1.24 -21.69 6.64
CA GLY A 290 -0.04 -21.48 5.82
C GLY A 290 -0.18 -21.87 4.37
N GLY A 291 -1.41 -22.10 3.89
CA GLY A 291 -1.67 -22.33 2.48
C GLY A 291 -1.25 -23.69 1.91
N GLU A 292 -1.04 -24.72 2.75
CA GLU A 292 -0.59 -26.03 2.26
C GLU A 292 -1.63 -26.86 1.49
N GLU A 293 -2.86 -26.39 1.32
CA GLU A 293 -3.88 -27.12 0.53
C GLU A 293 -4.78 -26.15 -0.23
N SER A 294 -4.46 -25.87 -1.49
CA SER A 294 -5.46 -25.77 -2.59
C SER A 294 -4.86 -25.21 -3.87
N SER A 295 -4.36 -26.09 -4.71
CA SER A 295 -4.03 -25.84 -6.12
C SER A 295 -5.25 -25.87 -7.07
N GLU A 296 -6.47 -25.58 -6.59
CA GLU A 296 -7.65 -25.47 -7.45
C GLU A 296 -8.60 -24.38 -6.89
N GLY A 297 -8.27 -23.13 -7.13
CA GLY A 297 -9.13 -22.00 -6.78
C GLY A 297 -8.30 -20.80 -6.39
N SER A 298 -7.76 -20.12 -7.39
CA SER A 298 -6.99 -18.89 -7.21
C SER A 298 -7.76 -17.90 -6.34
N ALA A 299 -7.41 -17.80 -5.07
CA ALA A 299 -7.65 -16.56 -4.34
C ALA A 299 -6.87 -15.46 -5.09
N PRO A 300 -7.47 -14.29 -5.37
CA PRO A 300 -6.77 -13.21 -6.03
C PRO A 300 -5.76 -12.62 -5.04
N GLY A 301 -4.58 -13.21 -5.02
CA GLY A 301 -3.41 -12.57 -4.47
C GLY A 301 -3.19 -11.24 -5.17
N MET A 302 -2.49 -10.31 -4.57
CA MET A 302 -2.05 -9.07 -5.18
C MET A 302 -1.06 -9.36 -6.32
N SER A 303 -1.50 -10.15 -7.31
CA SER A 303 -0.86 -10.26 -8.59
C SER A 303 -1.16 -8.98 -9.36
N ALA A 304 -0.16 -8.18 -9.62
CA ALA A 304 -0.25 -7.01 -10.49
C ALA A 304 -0.47 -7.46 -11.96
N GLY A 305 -1.47 -8.30 -12.20
CA GLY A 305 -1.88 -8.83 -13.48
C GLY A 305 -2.92 -7.95 -14.14
N GLY A 306 -2.48 -7.02 -14.92
CA GLY A 306 -3.30 -6.16 -15.78
C GLY A 306 -2.40 -5.25 -16.59
N GLY A 307 -1.85 -5.74 -17.72
CA GLY A 307 -1.22 -4.90 -18.74
C GLY A 307 0.06 -4.20 -18.34
N GLY A 308 1.07 -4.94 -17.98
CA GLY A 308 2.40 -4.42 -17.67
C GLY A 308 2.96 -5.17 -16.46
N SER A 309 3.36 -6.40 -16.71
CA SER A 309 4.03 -7.22 -15.70
C SER A 309 5.33 -6.55 -15.29
N ILE A 310 5.34 -5.80 -14.19
CA ILE A 310 6.49 -5.86 -13.32
C ILE A 310 6.38 -7.25 -12.67
N GLN A 311 6.73 -8.29 -13.40
CA GLN A 311 7.25 -9.48 -12.78
C GLN A 311 8.62 -9.07 -12.26
N VAL A 312 8.68 -8.62 -11.04
CA VAL A 312 9.84 -8.90 -10.21
C VAL A 312 9.74 -10.41 -9.93
N ALA A 313 9.99 -11.20 -10.93
CA ALA A 313 10.34 -12.58 -10.75
C ALA A 313 11.80 -12.56 -10.27
N ASP A 314 11.96 -12.33 -8.98
CA ASP A 314 13.18 -12.72 -8.30
C ASP A 314 13.22 -14.26 -8.40
N PRO A 315 14.28 -14.87 -8.99
CA PRO A 315 14.37 -16.32 -9.12
C PRO A 315 14.48 -17.05 -7.76
N GLY A 316 14.30 -16.37 -6.64
CA GLY A 316 14.35 -16.89 -5.28
C GLY A 316 13.08 -16.76 -4.45
N VAL A 317 12.05 -16.08 -4.93
CA VAL A 317 10.78 -15.96 -4.16
C VAL A 317 9.88 -17.17 -4.48
N ASP A 318 9.56 -17.95 -3.45
CA ASP A 318 8.60 -19.04 -3.57
C ASP A 318 7.23 -18.46 -3.92
N PRO A 319 6.50 -18.97 -4.95
CA PRO A 319 5.15 -18.52 -5.28
C PRO A 319 4.16 -18.55 -4.10
N ALA A 320 4.44 -19.34 -3.07
CA ALA A 320 3.68 -19.40 -1.82
C ALA A 320 3.82 -18.12 -0.97
N ASP A 321 4.84 -17.31 -1.20
CA ASP A 321 5.08 -16.06 -0.47
C ASP A 321 4.36 -14.83 -1.10
N GLU A 322 3.87 -14.95 -2.34
CA GLU A 322 3.21 -13.84 -3.05
C GLU A 322 1.83 -13.46 -2.46
N ASP A 323 1.13 -14.40 -1.80
CA ASP A 323 -0.23 -14.21 -1.26
C ASP A 323 -0.25 -13.95 0.26
N ARG A 324 0.88 -13.66 0.86
CA ARG A 324 1.05 -13.58 2.30
C ARG A 324 0.66 -12.21 2.88
N LEU A 325 -0.23 -12.21 3.88
CA LEU A 325 -0.48 -11.01 4.70
C LEU A 325 0.73 -10.72 5.57
N LEU A 326 1.31 -9.55 5.35
CA LEU A 326 2.45 -9.05 6.10
C LEU A 326 1.99 -8.34 7.38
N SER A 327 2.72 -8.55 8.47
CA SER A 327 2.63 -7.69 9.65
C SER A 327 3.21 -6.29 9.37
N ILE A 328 3.03 -5.36 10.32
CA ILE A 328 3.70 -4.04 10.25
C ILE A 328 5.23 -4.20 10.14
N TYR A 329 5.79 -5.22 10.79
CA TYR A 329 7.22 -5.53 10.71
C TYR A 329 7.59 -6.06 9.31
N GLY A 330 6.83 -7.02 8.77
CA GLY A 330 7.02 -7.53 7.42
C GLY A 330 6.87 -6.44 6.35
N ALA A 331 5.84 -5.60 6.48
CA ALA A 331 5.64 -4.45 5.59
C ALA A 331 6.80 -3.44 5.68
N ALA A 332 7.37 -3.22 6.87
CA ALA A 332 8.55 -2.36 7.01
C ALA A 332 9.81 -2.97 6.38
N ARG A 333 10.00 -4.28 6.49
CA ARG A 333 11.10 -4.99 5.81
C ARG A 333 10.95 -4.96 4.30
N LEU A 334 9.77 -5.31 3.77
CA LEU A 334 9.47 -5.24 2.35
C LEU A 334 9.68 -3.82 1.80
N GLY A 335 9.18 -2.80 2.50
CA GLY A 335 9.38 -1.41 2.12
C GLY A 335 10.85 -1.01 2.13
N SER A 336 11.68 -1.55 3.06
CA SER A 336 13.12 -1.30 3.08
C SER A 336 13.81 -1.96 1.89
N ALA A 337 13.51 -3.22 1.58
CA ALA A 337 14.03 -3.91 0.41
C ALA A 337 13.64 -3.18 -0.88
N MET A 338 12.37 -2.76 -1.02
CA MET A 338 11.90 -1.97 -2.16
C MET A 338 12.58 -0.60 -2.28
N LEU A 339 12.96 0.03 -1.15
CA LEU A 339 13.72 1.28 -1.17
C LEU A 339 15.17 1.05 -1.58
N ASP A 340 15.77 -0.06 -1.15
CA ASP A 340 17.14 -0.45 -1.53
C ASP A 340 17.22 -0.82 -3.01
N ASP A 341 16.16 -1.40 -3.58
CA ASP A 341 16.00 -1.64 -5.03
C ASP A 341 15.82 -0.33 -5.82
N GLY A 342 15.27 0.71 -5.20
CA GLY A 342 15.15 2.03 -5.80
C GLY A 342 13.92 2.83 -5.40
N TRP A 343 14.03 4.16 -5.56
CA TRP A 343 12.96 5.09 -5.20
C TRP A 343 11.65 4.86 -5.97
N THR A 344 11.72 4.42 -7.22
CA THR A 344 10.52 4.11 -8.02
C THR A 344 9.75 2.94 -7.44
N THR A 345 10.43 1.85 -7.10
CA THR A 345 9.87 0.66 -6.48
C THR A 345 9.24 1.02 -5.12
N TYR A 346 9.93 1.85 -4.34
CA TYR A 346 9.43 2.35 -3.06
C TYR A 346 8.18 3.24 -3.21
N LEU A 347 8.10 4.10 -4.22
CA LEU A 347 6.91 4.90 -4.49
C LEU A 347 5.70 4.01 -4.82
N TRP A 348 5.88 2.95 -5.60
CA TRP A 348 4.84 1.96 -5.85
C TRP A 348 4.36 1.28 -4.57
N PHE A 349 5.28 0.90 -3.69
CA PHE A 349 4.93 0.38 -2.37
C PHE A 349 4.09 1.36 -1.56
N LEU A 350 4.46 2.64 -1.50
CA LEU A 350 3.67 3.67 -0.81
C LEU A 350 2.28 3.86 -1.43
N ILE A 351 2.16 3.80 -2.76
CA ILE A 351 0.88 3.86 -3.46
C ILE A 351 -0.03 2.70 -3.02
N LEU A 352 0.49 1.47 -3.10
CA LEU A 352 -0.25 0.26 -2.73
C LEU A 352 -0.73 0.29 -1.28
N ILE A 353 0.17 0.63 -0.35
CA ILE A 353 -0.16 0.75 1.09
C ILE A 353 -1.24 1.81 1.33
N ASN A 354 -1.14 2.98 0.67
CA ASN A 354 -2.16 4.01 0.83
C ASN A 354 -3.52 3.56 0.30
N VAL A 355 -3.58 2.92 -0.87
CA VAL A 355 -4.84 2.40 -1.41
C VAL A 355 -5.42 1.34 -0.49
N PHE A 356 -4.59 0.38 -0.05
CA PHE A 356 -5.04 -0.71 0.82
C PHE A 356 -5.57 -0.19 2.16
N ILE A 357 -4.83 0.69 2.86
CA ILE A 357 -5.28 1.27 4.15
C ILE A 357 -6.55 2.10 3.95
N GLY A 358 -6.63 2.88 2.85
CA GLY A 358 -7.82 3.65 2.54
C GLY A 358 -9.07 2.78 2.35
N VAL A 359 -8.96 1.66 1.63
CA VAL A 359 -10.03 0.67 1.43
C VAL A 359 -10.34 -0.06 2.74
N PHE A 360 -9.32 -0.53 3.45
CA PHE A 360 -9.48 -1.25 4.71
C PHE A 360 -10.24 -0.42 5.76
N ASN A 361 -9.93 0.86 5.88
CA ASN A 361 -10.63 1.75 6.81
C ASN A 361 -12.10 1.99 6.45
N LEU A 362 -12.53 1.70 5.22
CA LEU A 362 -13.94 1.79 4.81
C LEU A 362 -14.76 0.52 5.13
N VAL A 363 -14.15 -0.53 5.68
CA VAL A 363 -14.87 -1.72 6.14
C VAL A 363 -15.91 -1.28 7.20
N PRO A 364 -17.20 -1.69 7.07
CA PRO A 364 -18.28 -1.18 7.91
C PRO A 364 -18.30 -1.80 9.32
N LEU A 365 -17.15 -1.81 9.99
CA LEU A 365 -16.93 -2.39 11.31
C LEU A 365 -16.18 -1.42 12.21
N LEU A 366 -16.66 -1.19 13.45
CA LEU A 366 -15.88 -0.47 14.45
C LEU A 366 -14.68 -1.34 14.88
N PRO A 367 -13.50 -0.77 15.13
CA PRO A 367 -13.19 0.66 15.30
C PRO A 367 -12.80 1.41 14.01
N LEU A 368 -12.95 0.82 12.82
CA LEU A 368 -12.60 1.45 11.55
C LEU A 368 -13.58 2.59 11.20
N ASP A 369 -13.14 3.51 10.33
CA ASP A 369 -13.96 4.67 9.90
C ASP A 369 -15.25 4.24 9.22
N GLY A 370 -15.23 3.14 8.46
CA GLY A 370 -16.40 2.54 7.83
C GLY A 370 -17.50 2.15 8.83
N GLY A 371 -17.13 1.83 10.08
CA GLY A 371 -18.10 1.63 11.15
C GLY A 371 -18.91 2.90 11.46
N HIS A 372 -18.27 4.07 11.48
CA HIS A 372 -18.96 5.36 11.65
C HIS A 372 -19.83 5.71 10.43
N VAL A 373 -19.38 5.36 9.22
CA VAL A 373 -20.15 5.46 7.98
C VAL A 373 -21.43 4.61 8.08
N ALA A 374 -21.29 3.34 8.48
CA ALA A 374 -22.40 2.41 8.63
C ALA A 374 -23.42 2.89 9.68
N ILE A 375 -22.95 3.34 10.85
CA ILE A 375 -23.79 3.87 11.92
C ILE A 375 -24.56 5.12 11.43
N ALA A 376 -23.87 6.08 10.84
CA ALA A 376 -24.50 7.30 10.35
C ALA A 376 -25.55 7.01 9.27
N THR A 377 -25.27 6.05 8.39
CA THR A 377 -26.19 5.62 7.33
C THR A 377 -27.42 4.90 7.91
N TYR A 378 -27.21 3.98 8.86
CA TYR A 378 -28.30 3.30 9.59
C TYR A 378 -29.20 4.29 10.28
N GLU A 379 -28.67 5.26 11.03
CA GLU A 379 -29.41 6.30 11.70
C GLU A 379 -30.21 7.15 10.70
N ARG A 380 -29.63 7.47 9.54
CA ARG A 380 -30.31 8.22 8.48
C ARG A 380 -31.49 7.45 7.91
N ILE A 381 -31.34 6.16 7.64
CA ILE A 381 -32.41 5.30 7.10
C ILE A 381 -33.54 5.15 8.13
N ARG A 382 -33.21 5.03 9.42
CA ARG A 382 -34.19 4.85 10.50
C ARG A 382 -34.84 6.15 10.91
N SER A 383 -34.29 7.31 10.56
CA SER A 383 -34.85 8.61 10.87
C SER A 383 -35.91 9.00 9.86
N VAL A 384 -37.14 8.49 10.02
CA VAL A 384 -38.29 8.70 9.15
C VAL A 384 -39.31 9.61 9.85
N GLY A 385 -40.01 10.47 9.08
CA GLY A 385 -41.12 11.28 9.59
C GLY A 385 -40.72 12.35 10.62
N GLY A 386 -39.49 12.90 10.50
CA GLY A 386 -38.99 13.97 11.39
C GLY A 386 -38.52 13.50 12.78
N ARG A 387 -38.63 12.19 13.08
CA ARG A 387 -38.10 11.62 14.31
C ARG A 387 -36.64 11.19 14.08
N ARG A 388 -35.71 11.82 14.79
CA ARG A 388 -34.29 11.48 14.75
C ARG A 388 -34.04 10.18 15.52
N HIS A 389 -33.53 9.17 14.83
CA HIS A 389 -33.09 7.92 15.44
C HIS A 389 -31.57 7.98 15.70
N MET A 390 -31.16 7.68 16.91
CA MET A 390 -29.74 7.54 17.29
C MET A 390 -29.48 6.08 17.59
N ALA A 391 -28.40 5.54 17.02
CA ALA A 391 -27.99 4.17 17.32
C ALA A 391 -27.44 4.07 18.74
N ASP A 392 -27.83 3.00 19.42
CA ASP A 392 -27.29 2.67 20.74
C ASP A 392 -25.93 1.99 20.55
N ALA A 393 -24.84 2.77 20.64
CA ALA A 393 -23.49 2.25 20.46
C ALA A 393 -23.09 1.25 21.57
N THR A 394 -23.78 1.22 22.71
CA THR A 394 -23.49 0.23 23.76
C THR A 394 -23.74 -1.20 23.27
N ARG A 395 -24.71 -1.37 22.38
CA ARG A 395 -25.01 -2.66 21.73
C ARG A 395 -23.94 -3.11 20.72
N LEU A 396 -23.14 -2.17 20.23
CA LEU A 396 -22.05 -2.46 19.29
C LEU A 396 -20.73 -2.80 20.00
N ILE A 397 -20.63 -2.55 21.32
CA ILE A 397 -19.42 -2.83 22.10
C ILE A 397 -18.96 -4.29 21.97
N PRO A 398 -19.84 -5.32 22.13
CA PRO A 398 -19.41 -6.71 21.98
C PRO A 398 -18.87 -7.02 20.57
N LEU A 399 -19.53 -6.48 19.52
CA LEU A 399 -19.09 -6.62 18.15
C LEU A 399 -17.73 -5.95 17.93
N THR A 400 -17.55 -4.73 18.44
CA THR A 400 -16.27 -4.00 18.36
C THR A 400 -15.15 -4.80 19.01
N TRP A 401 -15.38 -5.36 20.20
CA TRP A 401 -14.39 -6.21 20.88
C TRP A 401 -14.08 -7.49 20.09
N ALA A 402 -15.09 -8.13 19.49
CA ALA A 402 -14.87 -9.30 18.63
C ALA A 402 -13.99 -8.95 17.42
N VAL A 403 -14.27 -7.82 16.76
CA VAL A 403 -13.46 -7.31 15.62
C VAL A 403 -12.04 -6.99 16.07
N VAL A 404 -11.86 -6.24 17.15
CA VAL A 404 -10.53 -5.92 17.70
C VAL A 404 -9.74 -7.17 18.03
N THR A 405 -10.39 -8.16 18.69
CA THR A 405 -9.75 -9.44 19.04
C THR A 405 -9.31 -10.19 17.79
N LEU A 406 -10.17 -10.23 16.75
CA LEU A 406 -9.84 -10.86 15.47
C LEU A 406 -8.64 -10.15 14.81
N LEU A 407 -8.66 -8.81 14.72
CA LEU A 407 -7.56 -8.05 14.11
C LEU A 407 -6.25 -8.23 14.88
N VAL A 408 -6.30 -8.25 16.21
CA VAL A 408 -5.11 -8.53 17.04
C VAL A 408 -4.61 -9.96 16.81
N ALA A 409 -5.49 -10.95 16.74
CA ALA A 409 -5.11 -12.34 16.47
C ALA A 409 -4.44 -12.46 15.09
N VAL A 410 -5.02 -11.87 14.05
CA VAL A 410 -4.43 -11.81 12.69
C VAL A 410 -3.06 -11.13 12.74
N ALA A 411 -2.94 -9.97 13.41
CA ALA A 411 -1.67 -9.26 13.53
C ALA A 411 -0.59 -10.08 14.26
N VAL A 412 -0.95 -10.81 15.30
CA VAL A 412 -0.02 -11.69 16.05
C VAL A 412 0.44 -12.87 15.19
N VAL A 413 -0.49 -13.51 14.44
CA VAL A 413 -0.14 -14.62 13.54
C VAL A 413 0.75 -14.12 12.40
N ALA A 414 0.41 -12.97 11.78
CA ALA A 414 1.25 -12.37 10.75
C ALA A 414 2.65 -12.04 11.29
N LEU A 415 2.75 -11.43 12.48
CA LEU A 415 4.03 -11.11 13.10
C LEU A 415 4.84 -12.37 13.43
N TYR A 416 4.20 -13.42 13.96
CA TYR A 416 4.88 -14.69 14.24
C TYR A 416 5.47 -15.29 12.96
N ARG A 417 4.71 -15.30 11.86
CA ARG A 417 5.19 -15.78 10.56
C ARG A 417 6.33 -14.94 10.01
N ASP A 418 6.21 -13.62 10.07
CA ASP A 418 7.26 -12.72 9.59
C ASP A 418 8.58 -12.82 10.40
N ILE A 419 8.55 -13.41 11.60
CA ILE A 419 9.76 -13.65 12.42
C ILE A 419 10.29 -15.07 12.21
N VAL A 420 9.43 -16.08 12.09
CA VAL A 420 9.81 -17.51 12.05
C VAL A 420 10.10 -17.96 10.64
N ASP A 421 9.24 -17.60 9.68
CA ASP A 421 9.37 -17.91 8.27
C ASP A 421 9.84 -16.65 7.54
N LEU A 422 11.05 -16.21 7.82
CA LEU A 422 11.65 -15.02 7.22
C LEU A 422 11.61 -15.13 5.69
N PRO A 423 10.75 -14.36 4.98
CA PRO A 423 10.87 -14.26 3.52
C PRO A 423 12.24 -13.65 3.23
N ASP A 424 12.99 -14.30 2.35
CA ASP A 424 14.27 -13.77 1.88
C ASP A 424 13.95 -12.71 0.80
N PHE A 425 13.94 -11.46 1.19
CA PHE A 425 13.74 -10.33 0.26
C PHE A 425 15.04 -9.89 -0.43
N GLY A 426 16.06 -10.79 -0.53
CA GLY A 426 17.32 -10.52 -1.18
C GLY A 426 18.37 -9.88 -0.26
#